data_6cc9bb5e0b90170b06ba27190802dc30
#
_entry.id   6cc9bb5e0b90170b06ba27190802dc30
#
_cell.length_a   1.000
_cell.length_b   1.000
_cell.length_c   1.000
_cell.angle_alpha   90.00
_cell.angle_beta   90.00
_cell.angle_gamma   90.00
#
_symmetry.space_group_name_H-M   'P 1'
#
loop_
_entity.id
_entity.type
_entity.pdbx_description
1 polymer ?
#
loop_
_entity_poly.entity_id
_entity_poly.type
_entity_poly.pdbx_seq_one_letter_code
_entity_poly.pdbx_strand_id
1 'polypeptide(L)'
;MSFSSQFAASLESPFAAKFRARLDPVSDARLEQMAAQSAATTRKFFGRTMRLFAPLYLSNECINSCSYCGFSRENAILRVTLEIDEMLAEARHLAQEGFRNILLVAGEHPKFVSNGYLEQCTRRLAEVVPGISLEVAPMETAEYVPLVAAGAEGLVVYQETYHRPTYAEMHVHGPKKDFDWRLDCPERAYDAGFRRIGVGALFGLWDWRDEAVALAAHLDYLLKKCWKAQLTVSLPRLKPAAGDFEPRHPLPDREMLQLICALRLTFPHVGIVMSTREPAPLRDTAARIGVTMMSAGSHTEPGGYTGQGTESLHLTVKGRQVACDGPATAATGQFNISDERPPAEVAARLRHLGLDPVWKDWDAGILAS
;
A
#
# COMPACT_ATOMS: atom_id res chain seq x y z
N MET A 1 -0.68 -29.61 2.24
CA MET A 1 -1.52 -28.85 1.27
C MET A 1 -0.79 -27.56 0.95
N SER A 2 -0.77 -27.15 -0.32
CA SER A 2 -0.21 -25.85 -0.69
C SER A 2 -1.03 -24.71 -0.05
N PHE A 3 -0.41 -23.54 0.16
CA PHE A 3 -1.13 -22.35 0.65
C PHE A 3 -2.37 -22.04 -0.21
N SER A 4 -2.22 -22.09 -1.54
CA SER A 4 -3.30 -21.85 -2.48
C SER A 4 -4.53 -22.76 -2.25
N SER A 5 -4.31 -24.04 -1.90
CA SER A 5 -5.41 -24.97 -1.58
C SER A 5 -6.07 -24.64 -0.24
N GLN A 6 -5.28 -24.24 0.76
CA GLN A 6 -5.82 -23.80 2.06
C GLN A 6 -6.59 -22.49 1.93
N PHE A 7 -6.10 -21.56 1.13
CA PHE A 7 -6.77 -20.30 0.85
C PHE A 7 -8.11 -20.54 0.13
N ALA A 8 -8.15 -21.36 -0.91
CA ALA A 8 -9.40 -21.70 -1.60
C ALA A 8 -10.46 -22.28 -0.63
N ALA A 9 -10.06 -23.20 0.23
CA ALA A 9 -10.96 -23.75 1.26
C ALA A 9 -11.41 -22.71 2.29
N SER A 10 -10.60 -21.70 2.58
CA SER A 10 -10.97 -20.63 3.52
C SER A 10 -12.09 -19.73 3.01
N LEU A 11 -12.26 -19.61 1.69
CA LEU A 11 -13.33 -18.82 1.07
C LEU A 11 -14.72 -19.45 1.27
N GLU A 12 -14.80 -20.76 1.46
CA GLU A 12 -16.03 -21.50 1.73
C GLU A 12 -16.28 -21.73 3.24
N SER A 13 -15.44 -21.14 4.08
CA SER A 13 -15.50 -21.32 5.52
C SER A 13 -16.70 -20.60 6.16
N PRO A 14 -17.17 -21.05 7.34
CA PRO A 14 -18.16 -20.31 8.13
C PRO A 14 -17.71 -18.88 8.48
N PHE A 15 -16.41 -18.65 8.60
CA PHE A 15 -15.83 -17.33 8.80
C PHE A 15 -16.11 -16.42 7.59
N ALA A 16 -15.81 -16.88 6.37
CA ALA A 16 -16.04 -16.13 5.14
C ALA A 16 -17.53 -15.80 4.96
N ALA A 17 -18.42 -16.77 5.21
CA ALA A 17 -19.88 -16.56 5.17
C ALA A 17 -20.34 -15.50 6.20
N LYS A 18 -19.82 -15.54 7.43
CA LYS A 18 -20.12 -14.55 8.47
C LYS A 18 -19.60 -13.16 8.13
N PHE A 19 -18.42 -13.08 7.51
CA PHE A 19 -17.88 -11.79 7.07
C PHE A 19 -18.70 -11.23 5.91
N ARG A 20 -19.07 -12.06 4.92
CA ARG A 20 -19.92 -11.68 3.78
C ARG A 20 -21.24 -11.06 4.25
N ALA A 21 -21.89 -11.64 5.24
CA ALA A 21 -23.14 -11.12 5.81
C ALA A 21 -23.00 -9.69 6.40
N ARG A 22 -21.78 -9.25 6.77
CA ARG A 22 -21.52 -7.87 7.19
C ARG A 22 -21.45 -6.89 6.02
N LEU A 23 -21.29 -7.39 4.79
CA LEU A 23 -21.20 -6.61 3.57
C LEU A 23 -22.51 -6.55 2.78
N ASP A 24 -23.54 -7.26 3.25
CA ASP A 24 -24.88 -7.17 2.66
C ASP A 24 -25.41 -5.72 2.72
N PRO A 25 -26.26 -5.31 1.77
CA PRO A 25 -26.85 -3.98 1.80
C PRO A 25 -27.58 -3.72 3.12
N VAL A 26 -27.29 -2.60 3.74
CA VAL A 26 -27.91 -2.19 5.03
C VAL A 26 -28.56 -0.81 4.91
N SER A 27 -29.51 -0.51 5.78
CA SER A 27 -30.07 0.85 5.90
C SER A 27 -29.02 1.83 6.46
N ASP A 28 -29.23 3.14 6.26
CA ASP A 28 -28.35 4.17 6.79
C ASP A 28 -28.25 4.12 8.32
N ALA A 29 -29.38 3.93 9.01
CA ALA A 29 -29.40 3.76 10.47
C ALA A 29 -28.54 2.56 10.93
N ARG A 30 -28.55 1.46 10.18
CA ARG A 30 -27.70 0.30 10.48
C ARG A 30 -26.22 0.59 10.21
N LEU A 31 -25.91 1.31 9.14
CA LEU A 31 -24.53 1.72 8.82
C LEU A 31 -23.99 2.68 9.90
N GLU A 32 -24.78 3.64 10.36
CA GLU A 32 -24.40 4.53 11.47
C GLU A 32 -24.14 3.75 12.76
N GLN A 33 -24.96 2.75 13.06
CA GLN A 33 -24.73 1.87 14.21
C GLN A 33 -23.40 1.08 14.05
N MET A 34 -23.11 0.55 12.87
CA MET A 34 -21.85 -0.11 12.58
C MET A 34 -20.67 0.86 12.73
N ALA A 35 -20.80 2.08 12.25
CA ALA A 35 -19.78 3.12 12.37
C ALA A 35 -19.49 3.48 13.83
N ALA A 36 -20.54 3.65 14.65
CA ALA A 36 -20.38 3.90 16.08
C ALA A 36 -19.66 2.75 16.80
N GLN A 37 -20.03 1.50 16.50
CA GLN A 37 -19.37 0.31 17.06
C GLN A 37 -17.92 0.19 16.60
N SER A 38 -17.66 0.48 15.32
CA SER A 38 -16.32 0.49 14.73
C SER A 38 -15.43 1.55 15.38
N ALA A 39 -15.94 2.77 15.56
CA ALA A 39 -15.24 3.86 16.25
C ALA A 39 -14.89 3.49 17.70
N ALA A 40 -15.86 2.90 18.45
CA ALA A 40 -15.63 2.44 19.82
C ALA A 40 -14.56 1.34 19.87
N THR A 41 -14.61 0.37 18.94
CA THR A 41 -13.60 -0.69 18.82
C THR A 41 -12.22 -0.10 18.49
N THR A 42 -12.14 0.82 17.54
CA THR A 42 -10.88 1.49 17.18
C THR A 42 -10.30 2.24 18.39
N ARG A 43 -11.13 2.99 19.10
CA ARG A 43 -10.73 3.69 20.33
C ARG A 43 -10.21 2.75 21.41
N LYS A 44 -10.82 1.59 21.55
CA LYS A 44 -10.40 0.58 22.54
C LYS A 44 -9.02 -0.01 22.22
N PHE A 45 -8.71 -0.28 20.95
CA PHE A 45 -7.49 -1.00 20.56
C PHE A 45 -6.34 -0.11 20.09
N PHE A 46 -6.64 1.08 19.58
CA PHE A 46 -5.66 2.03 19.04
C PHE A 46 -5.65 3.40 19.75
N GLY A 47 -6.54 3.59 20.72
CA GLY A 47 -6.69 4.88 21.38
C GLY A 47 -7.14 5.95 20.39
N ARG A 48 -6.51 7.13 20.46
CA ARG A 48 -6.75 8.24 19.53
C ARG A 48 -5.66 8.33 18.45
N THR A 49 -4.73 7.41 18.44
CA THR A 49 -3.54 7.46 17.59
C THR A 49 -3.91 7.28 16.12
N MET A 50 -3.45 8.22 15.29
CA MET A 50 -3.43 8.11 13.84
C MET A 50 -1.98 8.16 13.37
N ARG A 51 -1.46 7.05 12.86
CA ARG A 51 -0.09 6.99 12.34
C ARG A 51 -0.01 7.63 10.96
N LEU A 52 0.95 8.53 10.77
CA LEU A 52 1.23 9.17 9.50
C LEU A 52 2.49 8.59 8.85
N PHE A 53 2.44 8.40 7.54
CA PHE A 53 3.58 7.97 6.73
C PHE A 53 3.58 8.68 5.39
N ALA A 54 4.72 8.64 4.70
CA ALA A 54 4.83 9.10 3.33
C ALA A 54 5.41 7.98 2.44
N PRO A 55 4.88 7.78 1.22
CA PRO A 55 5.54 6.98 0.20
C PRO A 55 6.75 7.77 -0.36
N LEU A 56 7.85 7.10 -0.65
CA LEU A 56 8.97 7.63 -1.41
C LEU A 56 9.22 6.69 -2.59
N TYR A 57 8.96 7.18 -3.79
CA TYR A 57 9.12 6.39 -5.01
C TYR A 57 10.57 6.41 -5.44
N LEU A 58 11.19 5.21 -5.49
CA LEU A 58 12.58 5.02 -5.89
C LEU A 58 12.73 4.97 -7.42
N SER A 59 11.74 4.33 -8.07
CA SER A 59 11.79 4.06 -9.50
C SER A 59 10.39 3.79 -10.05
N ASN A 60 10.11 4.31 -11.23
CA ASN A 60 8.94 3.93 -12.02
C ASN A 60 9.28 3.00 -13.20
N GLU A 61 10.49 2.44 -13.23
CA GLU A 61 10.88 1.38 -14.14
C GLU A 61 10.16 0.08 -13.82
N CYS A 62 9.49 -0.51 -14.81
CA CYS A 62 8.74 -1.75 -14.63
C CYS A 62 8.76 -2.64 -15.86
N ILE A 63 8.92 -3.96 -15.66
CA ILE A 63 8.86 -4.97 -16.71
C ILE A 63 7.48 -5.62 -16.84
N ASN A 64 6.56 -5.33 -15.93
CA ASN A 64 5.22 -5.90 -15.94
C ASN A 64 4.27 -5.08 -16.83
N SER A 65 3.39 -5.77 -17.53
CA SER A 65 2.27 -5.18 -18.26
C SER A 65 0.99 -5.36 -17.45
N CYS A 66 0.74 -4.40 -16.53
CA CYS A 66 -0.48 -4.35 -15.73
C CYS A 66 -1.42 -3.32 -16.34
N SER A 67 -2.62 -3.73 -16.76
CA SER A 67 -3.54 -2.88 -17.52
C SER A 67 -3.98 -1.60 -16.83
N TYR A 68 -3.92 -1.57 -15.48
CA TYR A 68 -4.42 -0.48 -14.63
C TYR A 68 -3.34 0.42 -14.04
N CYS A 69 -2.06 0.11 -14.26
CA CYS A 69 -0.94 0.76 -13.56
C CYS A 69 -0.25 1.78 -14.45
N GLY A 70 -0.06 3.01 -13.94
CA GLY A 70 0.68 4.05 -14.65
C GLY A 70 2.11 3.63 -15.03
N PHE A 71 2.75 2.78 -14.23
CA PHE A 71 4.10 2.26 -14.48
C PHE A 71 4.13 1.08 -15.46
N SER A 72 2.98 0.65 -15.99
CA SER A 72 2.94 -0.47 -16.95
C SER A 72 4.00 -0.31 -18.03
N ARG A 73 4.67 -1.42 -18.36
CA ARG A 73 5.66 -1.46 -19.44
C ARG A 73 5.13 -0.95 -20.77
N GLU A 74 3.83 -1.13 -21.01
CA GLU A 74 3.17 -0.77 -22.27
C GLU A 74 2.98 0.75 -22.43
N ASN A 75 2.97 1.50 -21.32
CA ASN A 75 2.70 2.94 -21.34
C ASN A 75 3.86 3.74 -21.92
N ALA A 76 3.50 4.81 -22.65
CA ALA A 76 4.45 5.83 -23.09
C ALA A 76 4.63 6.86 -21.95
N ILE A 77 5.66 6.70 -21.12
CA ILE A 77 5.86 7.51 -19.91
C ILE A 77 7.33 7.88 -19.70
N LEU A 78 7.53 8.98 -18.98
CA LEU A 78 8.85 9.41 -18.49
C LEU A 78 9.24 8.58 -17.27
N ARG A 79 10.39 7.94 -17.34
CA ARG A 79 10.93 7.07 -16.29
C ARG A 79 12.23 7.58 -15.74
N VAL A 80 12.46 7.24 -14.46
CA VAL A 80 13.73 7.42 -13.75
C VAL A 80 13.85 6.43 -12.60
N THR A 81 15.08 6.08 -12.27
CA THR A 81 15.45 5.45 -11.00
C THR A 81 16.36 6.41 -10.27
N LEU A 82 16.01 6.79 -9.04
CA LEU A 82 16.80 7.71 -8.24
C LEU A 82 18.11 7.07 -7.80
N GLU A 83 19.20 7.84 -7.92
CA GLU A 83 20.45 7.50 -7.28
C GLU A 83 20.32 7.58 -5.74
N ILE A 84 21.23 6.94 -5.00
CA ILE A 84 21.16 6.89 -3.54
C ILE A 84 21.12 8.29 -2.90
N ASP A 85 21.93 9.21 -3.38
CA ASP A 85 21.99 10.57 -2.84
C ASP A 85 20.73 11.38 -3.18
N GLU A 86 20.12 11.15 -4.34
CA GLU A 86 18.84 11.72 -4.76
C GLU A 86 17.70 11.21 -3.85
N MET A 87 17.65 9.90 -3.62
CA MET A 87 16.70 9.30 -2.67
C MET A 87 16.87 9.88 -1.25
N LEU A 88 18.10 10.10 -0.80
CA LEU A 88 18.37 10.71 0.51
C LEU A 88 17.93 12.18 0.57
N ALA A 89 18.01 12.93 -0.52
CA ALA A 89 17.49 14.31 -0.60
C ALA A 89 15.98 14.32 -0.40
N GLU A 90 15.24 13.46 -1.10
CA GLU A 90 13.80 13.24 -0.92
C GLU A 90 13.45 12.84 0.53
N ALA A 91 14.21 11.88 1.09
CA ALA A 91 13.99 11.39 2.44
C ALA A 91 14.24 12.46 3.52
N ARG A 92 15.27 13.30 3.35
CA ARG A 92 15.54 14.43 4.26
C ARG A 92 14.43 15.48 4.22
N HIS A 93 13.89 15.76 3.04
CA HIS A 93 12.72 16.65 2.90
C HIS A 93 11.53 16.08 3.72
N LEU A 94 11.19 14.81 3.53
CA LEU A 94 10.13 14.16 4.31
C LEU A 94 10.40 14.16 5.82
N ALA A 95 11.65 13.96 6.23
CA ALA A 95 12.04 14.03 7.63
C ALA A 95 11.89 15.44 8.22
N GLN A 96 12.14 16.50 7.44
CA GLN A 96 11.89 17.90 7.82
C GLN A 96 10.40 18.20 7.96
N GLU A 97 9.53 17.63 7.10
CA GLU A 97 8.07 17.69 7.22
C GLU A 97 7.54 16.92 8.46
N GLY A 98 8.39 16.19 9.18
CA GLY A 98 8.09 15.48 10.42
C GLY A 98 7.98 13.97 10.27
N PHE A 99 7.99 13.41 9.07
CA PHE A 99 7.86 11.96 8.89
C PHE A 99 9.01 11.17 9.53
N ARG A 100 8.65 10.07 10.16
CA ARG A 100 9.57 9.10 10.77
C ARG A 100 9.29 7.67 10.27
N ASN A 101 8.25 7.53 9.43
CA ASN A 101 7.90 6.30 8.73
C ASN A 101 7.84 6.60 7.23
N ILE A 102 8.68 5.94 6.46
CA ILE A 102 8.72 6.07 5.00
C ILE A 102 8.43 4.71 4.38
N LEU A 103 7.57 4.72 3.36
CA LEU A 103 7.28 3.57 2.52
C LEU A 103 8.06 3.73 1.22
N LEU A 104 9.13 2.94 1.04
CA LEU A 104 9.87 2.89 -0.23
C LEU A 104 9.05 2.14 -1.26
N VAL A 105 8.78 2.76 -2.39
CA VAL A 105 7.98 2.20 -3.49
C VAL A 105 8.80 2.10 -4.75
N ALA A 106 8.72 1.00 -5.46
CA ALA A 106 9.38 0.85 -6.76
C ALA A 106 8.59 -0.04 -7.70
N GLY A 107 8.69 0.25 -9.01
CA GLY A 107 8.33 -0.71 -10.04
C GLY A 107 9.24 -1.94 -10.01
N GLU A 108 8.83 -2.98 -10.68
CA GLU A 108 9.60 -4.23 -10.76
C GLU A 108 10.50 -4.24 -12.00
N HIS A 109 11.80 -4.06 -11.79
CA HIS A 109 12.78 -4.11 -12.89
C HIS A 109 14.15 -4.60 -12.39
N PRO A 110 14.61 -5.82 -12.79
CA PRO A 110 15.80 -6.43 -12.21
C PRO A 110 17.10 -5.66 -12.45
N LYS A 111 17.16 -4.86 -13.51
CA LYS A 111 18.34 -4.04 -13.84
C LYS A 111 18.38 -2.73 -13.04
N PHE A 112 17.23 -2.05 -12.88
CA PHE A 112 17.15 -0.73 -12.27
C PHE A 112 16.83 -0.82 -10.78
N VAL A 113 16.06 -1.82 -10.38
CA VAL A 113 15.63 -2.05 -8.99
C VAL A 113 16.13 -3.43 -8.56
N SER A 114 17.46 -3.57 -8.46
CA SER A 114 18.07 -4.82 -7.97
C SER A 114 17.96 -4.94 -6.45
N ASN A 115 18.09 -6.18 -5.93
CA ASN A 115 18.12 -6.42 -4.48
C ASN A 115 19.24 -5.64 -3.80
N GLY A 116 20.42 -5.53 -4.43
CA GLY A 116 21.53 -4.73 -3.89
C GLY A 116 21.25 -3.23 -3.86
N TYR A 117 20.52 -2.70 -4.84
CA TYR A 117 20.04 -1.32 -4.83
C TYR A 117 19.06 -1.08 -3.69
N LEU A 118 18.06 -1.96 -3.53
CA LEU A 118 17.08 -1.85 -2.44
C LEU A 118 17.74 -1.97 -1.06
N GLU A 119 18.73 -2.85 -0.91
CA GLU A 119 19.51 -2.97 0.33
C GLU A 119 20.25 -1.68 0.64
N GLN A 120 20.93 -1.08 -0.33
CA GLN A 120 21.63 0.19 -0.15
C GLN A 120 20.67 1.33 0.19
N CYS A 121 19.54 1.46 -0.53
CA CYS A 121 18.50 2.44 -0.21
C CYS A 121 18.03 2.29 1.24
N THR A 122 17.70 1.05 1.65
CA THR A 122 17.22 0.77 3.01
C THR A 122 18.26 1.13 4.06
N ARG A 123 19.51 0.70 3.89
CA ARG A 123 20.62 0.96 4.80
C ARG A 123 20.88 2.45 4.99
N ARG A 124 20.93 3.19 3.89
CA ARG A 124 21.16 4.63 3.93
C ARG A 124 19.97 5.40 4.48
N LEU A 125 18.74 4.96 4.19
CA LEU A 125 17.53 5.56 4.74
C LEU A 125 17.42 5.36 6.25
N ALA A 126 17.90 4.24 6.79
CA ALA A 126 17.91 3.97 8.22
C ALA A 126 18.74 4.99 9.03
N GLU A 127 19.68 5.70 8.39
CA GLU A 127 20.42 6.82 8.98
C GLU A 127 19.57 8.09 9.12
N VAL A 128 18.44 8.19 8.40
CA VAL A 128 17.59 9.39 8.32
C VAL A 128 16.28 9.20 9.11
N VAL A 129 15.63 8.05 8.98
CA VAL A 129 14.35 7.74 9.64
C VAL A 129 14.34 6.37 10.29
N PRO A 130 13.66 6.20 11.45
CA PRO A 130 13.65 4.95 12.19
C PRO A 130 12.66 3.90 11.66
N GLY A 131 11.69 4.26 10.83
CA GLY A 131 10.67 3.34 10.32
C GLY A 131 10.72 3.22 8.81
N ILE A 132 11.03 2.04 8.29
CA ILE A 132 11.14 1.78 6.86
C ILE A 132 10.25 0.60 6.50
N SER A 133 9.36 0.83 5.54
CA SER A 133 8.57 -0.23 4.91
C SER A 133 8.84 -0.26 3.40
N LEU A 134 8.67 -1.40 2.79
CA LEU A 134 8.89 -1.61 1.36
C LEU A 134 7.57 -1.98 0.68
N GLU A 135 7.29 -1.38 -0.47
CA GLU A 135 6.25 -1.77 -1.42
C GLU A 135 6.94 -2.05 -2.77
N VAL A 136 7.48 -3.23 -2.88
CA VAL A 136 8.32 -3.68 -3.99
C VAL A 136 7.84 -5.05 -4.52
N ALA A 137 8.46 -5.54 -5.58
CA ALA A 137 8.18 -6.86 -6.12
C ALA A 137 8.35 -7.96 -5.07
N PRO A 138 7.53 -9.04 -5.10
CA PRO A 138 7.74 -10.24 -4.29
C PRO A 138 9.12 -10.86 -4.54
N MET A 139 9.74 -11.31 -3.46
CA MET A 139 11.08 -11.93 -3.47
C MET A 139 11.05 -13.29 -2.75
N GLU A 140 12.12 -14.05 -2.90
CA GLU A 140 12.39 -15.21 -2.06
C GLU A 140 12.74 -14.81 -0.63
N THR A 141 12.51 -15.70 0.34
CA THR A 141 12.83 -15.45 1.74
C THR A 141 14.29 -15.03 1.92
N ALA A 142 15.22 -15.70 1.24
CA ALA A 142 16.65 -15.40 1.33
C ALA A 142 17.02 -14.01 0.79
N GLU A 143 16.25 -13.50 -0.17
CA GLU A 143 16.46 -12.16 -0.76
C GLU A 143 15.93 -11.05 0.15
N TYR A 144 14.92 -11.34 0.97
CA TYR A 144 14.40 -10.40 1.96
C TYR A 144 15.31 -10.23 3.20
N VAL A 145 16.08 -11.27 3.58
CA VAL A 145 16.94 -11.24 4.78
C VAL A 145 17.91 -10.05 4.80
N PRO A 146 18.64 -9.71 3.71
CA PRO A 146 19.53 -8.54 3.69
C PRO A 146 18.77 -7.22 3.88
N LEU A 147 17.53 -7.10 3.39
CA LEU A 147 16.71 -5.90 3.54
C LEU A 147 16.29 -5.68 5.00
N VAL A 148 15.91 -6.76 5.68
CA VAL A 148 15.61 -6.74 7.13
C VAL A 148 16.85 -6.37 7.92
N ALA A 149 18.02 -6.96 7.61
CA ALA A 149 19.29 -6.63 8.25
C ALA A 149 19.74 -5.19 7.99
N ALA A 150 19.33 -4.59 6.86
CA ALA A 150 19.57 -3.19 6.52
C ALA A 150 18.65 -2.21 7.25
N GLY A 151 17.58 -2.69 7.92
CA GLY A 151 16.66 -1.86 8.71
C GLY A 151 15.21 -1.82 8.21
N ALA A 152 14.85 -2.60 7.20
CA ALA A 152 13.45 -2.69 6.78
C ALA A 152 12.61 -3.46 7.82
N GLU A 153 11.57 -2.84 8.33
CA GLU A 153 10.66 -3.41 9.34
C GLU A 153 9.37 -3.95 8.72
N GLY A 154 8.91 -3.35 7.62
CA GLY A 154 7.64 -3.62 7.00
C GLY A 154 7.72 -4.00 5.52
N LEU A 155 6.83 -4.90 5.10
CA LEU A 155 6.54 -5.16 3.69
C LEU A 155 5.06 -4.92 3.43
N VAL A 156 4.76 -4.23 2.35
CA VAL A 156 3.40 -4.05 1.83
C VAL A 156 3.31 -4.73 0.48
N VAL A 157 2.35 -5.62 0.32
CA VAL A 157 2.08 -6.29 -0.96
C VAL A 157 0.58 -6.43 -1.16
N TYR A 158 0.05 -5.83 -2.22
CA TYR A 158 -1.35 -6.00 -2.59
C TYR A 158 -1.49 -7.18 -3.54
N GLN A 159 -2.47 -8.05 -3.28
CA GLN A 159 -2.82 -9.11 -4.24
C GLN A 159 -3.41 -8.53 -5.52
N GLU A 160 -3.82 -7.27 -5.48
CA GLU A 160 -4.54 -6.52 -6.50
C GLU A 160 -5.98 -7.01 -6.63
N THR A 161 -6.20 -8.22 -7.16
CA THR A 161 -7.48 -8.92 -7.14
C THR A 161 -7.28 -10.37 -6.73
N TYR A 162 -8.20 -10.89 -5.93
CA TYR A 162 -8.25 -12.31 -5.55
C TYR A 162 -9.01 -13.16 -6.58
N HIS A 163 -9.68 -12.52 -7.53
CA HIS A 163 -10.38 -13.21 -8.61
C HIS A 163 -9.39 -13.64 -9.69
N ARG A 164 -9.01 -14.92 -9.72
CA ARG A 164 -7.97 -15.47 -10.60
C ARG A 164 -8.15 -15.16 -12.10
N PRO A 165 -9.37 -15.26 -12.68
CA PRO A 165 -9.56 -14.89 -14.08
C PRO A 165 -9.25 -13.42 -14.35
N THR A 166 -9.74 -12.49 -13.51
CA THR A 166 -9.43 -11.06 -13.61
C THR A 166 -7.93 -10.81 -13.39
N TYR A 167 -7.30 -11.51 -12.45
CA TYR A 167 -5.86 -11.37 -12.22
C TYR A 167 -5.05 -11.72 -13.47
N ALA A 168 -5.37 -12.84 -14.12
CA ALA A 168 -4.69 -13.27 -15.36
C ALA A 168 -4.92 -12.29 -16.52
N GLU A 169 -6.12 -11.72 -16.61
CA GLU A 169 -6.47 -10.70 -17.62
C GLU A 169 -5.70 -9.40 -17.40
N MET A 170 -5.53 -8.97 -16.14
CA MET A 170 -4.89 -7.70 -15.78
C MET A 170 -3.35 -7.76 -15.84
N HIS A 171 -2.74 -8.94 -15.70
CA HIS A 171 -1.29 -9.11 -15.61
C HIS A 171 -0.78 -10.01 -16.75
N VAL A 172 -0.72 -9.45 -17.95
CA VAL A 172 -0.45 -10.25 -19.18
C VAL A 172 1.02 -10.56 -19.43
N HIS A 173 1.95 -9.76 -18.86
CA HIS A 173 3.38 -9.94 -19.07
C HIS A 173 4.15 -9.61 -17.78
N GLY A 174 5.32 -10.25 -17.62
CA GLY A 174 6.23 -10.05 -16.50
C GLY A 174 5.98 -10.99 -15.32
N PRO A 175 6.84 -10.93 -14.30
CA PRO A 175 6.75 -11.82 -13.11
C PRO A 175 5.45 -11.66 -12.34
N LYS A 176 4.85 -10.47 -12.33
CA LYS A 176 3.61 -10.19 -11.61
C LYS A 176 2.42 -11.03 -12.07
N LYS A 177 2.49 -11.70 -13.23
CA LYS A 177 1.46 -12.64 -13.70
C LYS A 177 1.28 -13.87 -12.81
N ASP A 178 2.28 -14.19 -11.98
CA ASP A 178 2.21 -15.34 -11.07
C ASP A 178 1.37 -14.97 -9.83
N PHE A 179 0.12 -15.43 -9.85
CA PHE A 179 -0.87 -15.20 -8.81
C PHE A 179 -0.45 -15.79 -7.46
N ASP A 180 0.00 -17.04 -7.46
CA ASP A 180 0.29 -17.77 -6.22
C ASP A 180 1.60 -17.29 -5.59
N TRP A 181 2.60 -16.98 -6.40
CA TRP A 181 3.85 -16.35 -5.98
C TRP A 181 3.61 -15.02 -5.24
N ARG A 182 2.63 -14.23 -5.71
CA ARG A 182 2.27 -12.97 -5.06
C ARG A 182 1.42 -13.18 -3.81
N LEU A 183 0.51 -14.15 -3.84
CA LEU A 183 -0.41 -14.44 -2.75
C LEU A 183 0.32 -14.90 -1.48
N ASP A 184 1.37 -15.71 -1.61
CA ASP A 184 2.13 -16.25 -0.46
C ASP A 184 3.36 -15.39 -0.08
N CYS A 185 3.58 -14.27 -0.77
CA CYS A 185 4.66 -13.33 -0.47
C CYS A 185 4.70 -12.85 1.00
N PRO A 186 3.56 -12.54 1.67
CA PRO A 186 3.55 -12.16 3.08
C PRO A 186 4.21 -13.18 4.02
N GLU A 187 4.07 -14.48 3.73
CA GLU A 187 4.70 -15.53 4.53
C GLU A 187 6.22 -15.54 4.35
N ARG A 188 6.69 -15.45 3.09
CA ARG A 188 8.14 -15.37 2.81
C ARG A 188 8.78 -14.17 3.50
N ALA A 189 8.11 -13.02 3.49
CA ALA A 189 8.58 -11.84 4.19
C ALA A 189 8.61 -12.03 5.71
N TYR A 190 7.57 -12.64 6.29
CA TYR A 190 7.53 -12.97 7.72
C TYR A 190 8.66 -13.91 8.13
N ASP A 191 8.90 -14.96 7.34
CA ASP A 191 9.97 -15.95 7.59
C ASP A 191 11.36 -15.31 7.46
N ALA A 192 11.52 -14.27 6.61
CA ALA A 192 12.75 -13.49 6.50
C ALA A 192 12.98 -12.52 7.68
N GLY A 193 11.96 -12.26 8.50
CA GLY A 193 12.11 -11.41 9.67
C GLY A 193 11.29 -10.13 9.68
N PHE A 194 10.53 -9.80 8.64
CA PHE A 194 9.60 -8.68 8.70
C PHE A 194 8.59 -8.84 9.83
N ARG A 195 8.31 -7.75 10.53
CA ARG A 195 7.37 -7.73 11.67
C ARG A 195 6.18 -6.82 11.45
N ARG A 196 6.13 -6.13 10.31
CA ARG A 196 4.97 -5.39 9.82
C ARG A 196 4.64 -5.88 8.41
N ILE A 197 3.41 -6.34 8.23
CA ILE A 197 2.97 -6.88 6.95
C ILE A 197 1.66 -6.21 6.57
N GLY A 198 1.68 -5.51 5.44
CA GLY A 198 0.53 -4.88 4.83
C GLY A 198 0.02 -5.68 3.65
N VAL A 199 -1.27 -5.99 3.64
CA VAL A 199 -1.94 -6.61 2.51
C VAL A 199 -3.11 -5.76 2.02
N GLY A 200 -3.60 -6.02 0.82
CA GLY A 200 -4.73 -5.29 0.28
C GLY A 200 -5.22 -5.84 -1.05
N ALA A 201 -6.36 -5.31 -1.48
CA ALA A 201 -6.91 -5.49 -2.81
C ALA A 201 -7.11 -4.12 -3.46
N LEU A 202 -6.95 -4.03 -4.77
CA LEU A 202 -7.20 -2.83 -5.57
C LEU A 202 -8.66 -2.86 -6.04
N PHE A 203 -9.51 -2.16 -5.28
CA PHE A 203 -10.95 -2.14 -5.56
C PHE A 203 -11.27 -1.40 -6.86
N GLY A 204 -12.08 -2.05 -7.68
CA GLY A 204 -12.46 -1.59 -9.02
C GLY A 204 -12.14 -2.59 -10.12
N LEU A 205 -11.34 -3.63 -9.84
CA LEU A 205 -10.99 -4.69 -10.80
C LEU A 205 -12.07 -5.76 -10.88
N TRP A 206 -12.63 -6.18 -9.73
CA TRP A 206 -13.68 -7.20 -9.60
C TRP A 206 -14.71 -6.78 -8.56
N ASP A 207 -15.77 -7.58 -8.39
CA ASP A 207 -16.81 -7.35 -7.39
C ASP A 207 -16.20 -7.11 -6.01
N TRP A 208 -16.52 -5.97 -5.41
CA TRP A 208 -15.85 -5.52 -4.19
C TRP A 208 -16.19 -6.39 -2.97
N ARG A 209 -17.36 -7.05 -2.93
CA ARG A 209 -17.75 -7.94 -1.83
C ARG A 209 -16.95 -9.22 -1.87
N ASP A 210 -16.75 -9.77 -3.07
CA ASP A 210 -15.95 -10.98 -3.25
C ASP A 210 -14.48 -10.70 -2.91
N GLU A 211 -13.93 -9.56 -3.39
CA GLU A 211 -12.58 -9.10 -3.02
C GLU A 211 -12.43 -8.92 -1.51
N ALA A 212 -13.40 -8.27 -0.87
CA ALA A 212 -13.37 -8.03 0.57
C ALA A 212 -13.44 -9.33 1.39
N VAL A 213 -14.24 -10.30 0.97
CA VAL A 213 -14.33 -11.63 1.62
C VAL A 213 -13.01 -12.38 1.46
N ALA A 214 -12.41 -12.37 0.27
CA ALA A 214 -11.14 -13.02 0.01
C ALA A 214 -9.99 -12.36 0.80
N LEU A 215 -9.95 -11.04 0.84
CA LEU A 215 -8.99 -10.27 1.65
C LEU A 215 -9.15 -10.58 3.14
N ALA A 216 -10.38 -10.67 3.65
CA ALA A 216 -10.64 -11.03 5.05
C ALA A 216 -10.21 -12.47 5.36
N ALA A 217 -10.43 -13.42 4.45
CA ALA A 217 -9.98 -14.80 4.60
C ALA A 217 -8.43 -14.89 4.61
N HIS A 218 -7.76 -14.10 3.77
CA HIS A 218 -6.30 -14.00 3.75
C HIS A 218 -5.77 -13.41 5.06
N LEU A 219 -6.39 -12.36 5.58
CA LEU A 219 -6.05 -11.77 6.89
C LEU A 219 -6.22 -12.77 8.03
N ASP A 220 -7.34 -13.52 8.06
CA ASP A 220 -7.58 -14.55 9.09
C ASP A 220 -6.52 -15.64 9.08
N TYR A 221 -6.08 -16.03 7.90
CA TYR A 221 -4.97 -16.96 7.73
C TYR A 221 -3.65 -16.38 8.23
N LEU A 222 -3.29 -15.16 7.78
CA LEU A 222 -2.03 -14.51 8.15
C LEU A 222 -1.92 -14.18 9.64
N LEU A 223 -3.02 -13.87 10.31
CA LEU A 223 -3.05 -13.67 11.76
C LEU A 223 -2.61 -14.91 12.53
N LYS A 224 -2.86 -16.10 11.98
CA LYS A 224 -2.44 -17.38 12.57
C LYS A 224 -1.00 -17.73 12.20
N LYS A 225 -0.65 -17.55 10.93
CA LYS A 225 0.66 -17.91 10.40
C LYS A 225 1.74 -16.91 10.84
N CYS A 226 1.47 -15.62 10.73
CA CYS A 226 2.41 -14.52 11.00
C CYS A 226 2.15 -13.88 12.37
N TRP A 227 1.91 -14.68 13.40
CA TRP A 227 1.41 -14.22 14.69
C TRP A 227 2.32 -13.24 15.47
N LYS A 228 3.61 -13.16 15.11
CA LYS A 228 4.56 -12.16 15.65
C LYS A 228 4.54 -10.84 14.87
N ALA A 229 3.83 -10.76 13.74
CA ALA A 229 3.80 -9.56 12.92
C ALA A 229 2.57 -8.70 13.23
N GLN A 230 2.74 -7.40 13.14
CA GLN A 230 1.64 -6.45 13.08
C GLN A 230 1.07 -6.46 11.66
N LEU A 231 -0.19 -6.85 11.51
CA LEU A 231 -0.85 -6.83 10.22
C LEU A 231 -1.57 -5.50 9.98
N THR A 232 -1.53 -5.04 8.73
CA THR A 232 -2.32 -3.92 8.24
C THR A 232 -3.05 -4.29 6.96
N VAL A 233 -4.20 -3.67 6.75
CA VAL A 233 -4.99 -3.83 5.53
C VAL A 233 -5.18 -2.49 4.85
N SER A 234 -4.92 -2.45 3.54
CA SER A 234 -5.15 -1.29 2.68
C SER A 234 -6.30 -1.56 1.71
N LEU A 235 -7.08 -0.53 1.46
CA LEU A 235 -8.28 -0.60 0.63
C LEU A 235 -8.18 0.41 -0.53
N PRO A 236 -7.11 0.37 -1.36
CA PRO A 236 -6.97 1.32 -2.46
C PRO A 236 -8.08 1.09 -3.49
N ARG A 237 -8.69 2.19 -3.96
CA ARG A 237 -9.55 2.19 -5.15
C ARG A 237 -8.74 2.58 -6.38
N LEU A 238 -9.12 2.07 -7.53
CA LEU A 238 -8.57 2.48 -8.81
C LEU A 238 -8.73 3.99 -9.00
N LYS A 239 -7.67 4.61 -9.51
CA LYS A 239 -7.62 6.04 -9.85
C LYS A 239 -7.10 6.19 -11.27
N PRO A 240 -7.41 7.31 -11.95
CA PRO A 240 -6.84 7.62 -13.24
C PRO A 240 -5.31 7.55 -13.20
N ALA A 241 -4.72 6.95 -14.23
CA ALA A 241 -3.29 6.78 -14.42
C ALA A 241 -2.99 6.81 -15.93
N ALA A 242 -1.72 6.84 -16.31
CA ALA A 242 -1.34 6.62 -17.69
C ALA A 242 -1.86 5.25 -18.17
N GLY A 243 -2.41 5.19 -19.40
CA GLY A 243 -2.95 3.96 -19.99
C GLY A 243 -4.47 3.86 -20.02
N ASP A 244 -5.21 4.88 -19.57
CA ASP A 244 -6.68 5.05 -19.72
C ASP A 244 -7.55 3.87 -19.22
N PHE A 245 -7.11 3.17 -18.16
CA PHE A 245 -7.89 2.08 -17.57
C PHE A 245 -8.99 2.64 -16.64
N GLU A 246 -10.23 2.20 -16.87
CA GLU A 246 -11.37 2.57 -16.03
C GLU A 246 -11.81 1.42 -15.11
N PRO A 247 -12.27 1.73 -13.87
CA PRO A 247 -12.81 0.73 -12.96
C PRO A 247 -14.03 0.01 -13.55
N ARG A 248 -13.99 -1.31 -13.61
CA ARG A 248 -15.12 -2.13 -14.07
C ARG A 248 -16.19 -2.34 -12.99
N HIS A 249 -15.74 -2.37 -11.74
CA HIS A 249 -16.57 -2.63 -10.57
C HIS A 249 -16.26 -1.59 -9.47
N PRO A 250 -16.71 -0.33 -9.64
CA PRO A 250 -16.38 0.73 -8.69
C PRO A 250 -16.92 0.42 -7.29
N LEU A 251 -16.14 0.74 -6.27
CA LEU A 251 -16.56 0.69 -4.87
C LEU A 251 -17.00 2.11 -4.44
N PRO A 252 -18.31 2.37 -4.20
CA PRO A 252 -18.79 3.67 -3.76
C PRO A 252 -18.33 4.03 -2.34
N ASP A 253 -18.38 5.31 -1.97
CA ASP A 253 -17.93 5.81 -0.66
C ASP A 253 -18.69 5.16 0.50
N ARG A 254 -20.01 5.00 0.35
CA ARG A 254 -20.86 4.38 1.36
C ARG A 254 -20.45 2.95 1.67
N GLU A 255 -20.23 2.16 0.64
CA GLU A 255 -19.78 0.76 0.73
C GLU A 255 -18.34 0.67 1.24
N MET A 256 -17.46 1.61 0.90
CA MET A 256 -16.12 1.72 1.47
C MET A 256 -16.20 1.92 2.99
N LEU A 257 -17.07 2.80 3.48
CA LEU A 257 -17.26 3.01 4.92
C LEU A 257 -17.84 1.76 5.60
N GLN A 258 -18.78 1.05 4.95
CA GLN A 258 -19.30 -0.24 5.44
C GLN A 258 -18.18 -1.29 5.53
N LEU A 259 -17.33 -1.39 4.52
CA LEU A 259 -16.19 -2.31 4.49
C LEU A 259 -15.20 -2.02 5.62
N ILE A 260 -14.86 -0.75 5.86
CA ILE A 260 -14.01 -0.33 6.98
C ILE A 260 -14.60 -0.77 8.31
N CYS A 261 -15.92 -0.56 8.51
CA CYS A 261 -16.61 -1.01 9.70
C CYS A 261 -16.60 -2.54 9.84
N ALA A 262 -16.88 -3.27 8.77
CA ALA A 262 -16.89 -4.73 8.76
C ALA A 262 -15.51 -5.32 9.13
N LEU A 263 -14.43 -4.77 8.55
CA LEU A 263 -13.06 -5.16 8.87
C LEU A 263 -12.71 -4.85 10.32
N ARG A 264 -12.98 -3.65 10.82
CA ARG A 264 -12.70 -3.28 12.21
C ARG A 264 -13.43 -4.16 13.23
N LEU A 265 -14.71 -4.45 12.97
CA LEU A 265 -15.52 -5.28 13.85
C LEU A 265 -15.16 -6.77 13.80
N THR A 266 -14.47 -7.19 12.74
CA THR A 266 -14.00 -8.56 12.57
C THR A 266 -12.58 -8.75 13.08
N PHE A 267 -11.72 -7.75 12.82
CA PHE A 267 -10.28 -7.75 13.15
C PHE A 267 -9.91 -6.54 14.02
N PRO A 268 -10.22 -6.57 15.31
CA PRO A 268 -10.03 -5.42 16.21
C PRO A 268 -8.58 -4.92 16.28
N HIS A 269 -7.61 -5.80 16.09
CA HIS A 269 -6.16 -5.50 16.22
C HIS A 269 -5.46 -5.18 14.90
N VAL A 270 -6.10 -5.38 13.75
CA VAL A 270 -5.49 -5.11 12.44
C VAL A 270 -5.53 -3.61 12.15
N GLY A 271 -4.41 -3.05 11.72
CA GLY A 271 -4.35 -1.66 11.26
C GLY A 271 -5.12 -1.51 9.94
N ILE A 272 -5.89 -0.43 9.79
CA ILE A 272 -6.53 -0.08 8.51
C ILE A 272 -5.85 1.17 7.96
N VAL A 273 -5.36 1.06 6.72
CA VAL A 273 -4.57 2.09 6.04
C VAL A 273 -5.43 2.78 4.98
N MET A 274 -5.35 4.09 4.92
CA MET A 274 -5.97 4.89 3.85
C MET A 274 -4.98 5.91 3.30
N SER A 275 -4.80 5.91 1.97
CA SER A 275 -3.85 6.77 1.29
C SER A 275 -4.53 8.04 0.73
N THR A 276 -3.70 8.94 0.19
CA THR A 276 -4.12 10.15 -0.53
C THR A 276 -4.87 9.88 -1.85
N ARG A 277 -5.03 8.60 -2.24
CA ARG A 277 -5.96 8.21 -3.32
C ARG A 277 -7.38 8.68 -3.07
N GLU A 278 -7.79 8.70 -1.80
CA GLU A 278 -9.15 9.02 -1.41
C GLU A 278 -9.32 10.53 -1.13
N PRO A 279 -10.49 11.11 -1.45
CA PRO A 279 -10.71 12.53 -1.24
C PRO A 279 -10.77 12.89 0.25
N ALA A 280 -10.38 14.11 0.58
CA ALA A 280 -10.29 14.61 1.94
C ALA A 280 -11.55 14.36 2.80
N PRO A 281 -12.80 14.59 2.34
CA PRO A 281 -13.99 14.33 3.16
C PRO A 281 -14.17 12.86 3.54
N LEU A 282 -13.89 11.94 2.61
CA LEU A 282 -13.97 10.51 2.89
C LEU A 282 -12.90 10.09 3.89
N ARG A 283 -11.67 10.58 3.73
CA ARG A 283 -10.55 10.30 4.64
C ARG A 283 -10.84 10.81 6.05
N ASP A 284 -11.38 12.01 6.19
CA ASP A 284 -11.76 12.61 7.47
C ASP A 284 -12.86 11.78 8.17
N THR A 285 -13.83 11.28 7.41
CA THR A 285 -14.88 10.39 7.93
C THR A 285 -14.29 9.04 8.36
N ALA A 286 -13.52 8.41 7.49
CA ALA A 286 -12.91 7.10 7.73
C ALA A 286 -11.94 7.11 8.94
N ALA A 287 -11.23 8.21 9.17
CA ALA A 287 -10.35 8.41 10.33
C ALA A 287 -11.12 8.31 11.66
N ARG A 288 -12.38 8.74 11.70
CA ARG A 288 -13.23 8.69 12.91
C ARG A 288 -13.79 7.32 13.20
N ILE A 289 -13.90 6.45 12.20
CA ILE A 289 -14.64 5.19 12.33
C ILE A 289 -13.77 3.93 12.35
N GLY A 290 -12.56 3.95 11.75
CA GLY A 290 -11.82 2.69 11.68
C GLY A 290 -10.39 2.77 11.21
N VAL A 291 -10.06 3.78 10.42
CA VAL A 291 -8.69 3.97 9.89
C VAL A 291 -7.73 4.32 11.03
N THR A 292 -6.53 3.77 10.98
CA THR A 292 -5.50 3.93 12.03
C THR A 292 -4.15 4.38 11.47
N MET A 293 -4.00 4.40 10.15
CA MET A 293 -2.80 4.83 9.47
C MET A 293 -3.15 5.55 8.15
N MET A 294 -2.52 6.68 7.88
CA MET A 294 -2.78 7.51 6.71
C MET A 294 -1.49 8.01 6.09
N SER A 295 -1.42 8.06 4.76
CA SER A 295 -0.40 8.87 4.09
C SER A 295 -0.83 10.35 4.04
N ALA A 296 0.12 11.27 3.93
CA ALA A 296 -0.15 12.69 3.79
C ALA A 296 0.91 13.34 2.90
N GLY A 297 0.51 14.37 2.12
CA GLY A 297 1.41 15.08 1.22
C GLY A 297 2.14 14.16 0.25
N SER A 298 1.45 13.14 -0.28
CA SER A 298 2.09 12.10 -1.09
C SER A 298 2.35 12.57 -2.50
N HIS A 299 3.48 12.12 -3.05
CA HIS A 299 3.77 12.09 -4.48
C HIS A 299 3.79 10.64 -4.96
N THR A 300 3.49 10.39 -6.23
CA THR A 300 3.40 9.03 -6.80
C THR A 300 4.44 8.79 -7.90
N GLU A 301 5.36 9.72 -8.04
CA GLU A 301 6.50 9.69 -8.97
C GLU A 301 7.83 9.74 -8.21
N PRO A 302 8.91 9.15 -8.76
CA PRO A 302 10.25 9.35 -8.25
C PRO A 302 10.67 10.82 -8.37
N GLY A 303 11.29 11.37 -7.31
CA GLY A 303 11.73 12.76 -7.27
C GLY A 303 10.62 13.79 -7.06
N GLY A 304 9.40 13.34 -6.73
CA GLY A 304 8.22 14.21 -6.62
C GLY A 304 8.29 15.27 -5.53
N TYR A 305 9.08 15.06 -4.47
CA TYR A 305 9.18 15.99 -3.35
C TYR A 305 10.15 17.15 -3.58
N THR A 306 11.27 16.90 -4.26
CA THR A 306 12.34 17.91 -4.42
C THR A 306 12.84 18.05 -5.85
N GLY A 307 12.25 17.34 -6.81
CA GLY A 307 12.65 17.39 -8.22
C GLY A 307 13.88 16.57 -8.57
N GLN A 308 14.31 15.63 -7.70
CA GLN A 308 15.46 14.78 -7.98
C GLN A 308 15.24 13.86 -9.19
N GLY A 309 16.32 13.44 -9.84
CA GLY A 309 16.28 12.52 -10.99
C GLY A 309 15.91 13.16 -12.33
N THR A 310 15.64 14.47 -12.37
CA THR A 310 15.20 15.16 -13.59
C THR A 310 16.23 15.05 -14.73
N GLU A 311 17.54 15.06 -14.43
CA GLU A 311 18.60 14.95 -15.43
C GLU A 311 18.70 13.56 -16.07
N SER A 312 18.19 12.53 -15.40
CA SER A 312 18.22 11.12 -15.84
C SER A 312 16.89 10.66 -16.44
N LEU A 313 15.92 11.57 -16.57
CA LEU A 313 14.61 11.26 -17.17
C LEU A 313 14.76 10.78 -18.62
N HIS A 314 14.02 9.73 -18.93
CA HIS A 314 13.96 9.21 -20.29
C HIS A 314 12.55 8.70 -20.61
N LEU A 315 12.14 8.85 -21.87
CA LEU A 315 10.87 8.35 -22.37
C LEU A 315 10.99 6.88 -22.73
N THR A 316 10.08 6.05 -22.24
CA THR A 316 9.92 4.68 -22.73
C THR A 316 8.56 4.47 -23.37
N VAL A 317 8.52 3.65 -24.41
CA VAL A 317 7.30 3.18 -25.08
C VAL A 317 7.40 1.67 -25.23
N LYS A 318 6.45 0.93 -24.69
CA LYS A 318 6.46 -0.55 -24.70
C LYS A 318 7.78 -1.14 -24.19
N GLY A 319 8.31 -0.54 -23.11
CA GLY A 319 9.57 -0.96 -22.48
C GLY A 319 10.84 -0.70 -23.28
N ARG A 320 10.79 0.19 -24.29
CA ARG A 320 11.96 0.63 -25.06
C ARG A 320 12.17 2.11 -24.88
N GLN A 321 13.39 2.51 -24.59
CA GLN A 321 13.77 3.91 -24.54
C GLN A 321 13.70 4.52 -25.94
N VAL A 322 13.08 5.69 -26.06
CA VAL A 322 12.93 6.47 -27.28
C VAL A 322 13.38 7.90 -27.05
N ALA A 323 13.60 8.63 -28.14
CA ALA A 323 13.91 10.07 -28.05
C ALA A 323 12.71 10.80 -27.42
N CYS A 324 13.01 11.78 -26.55
CA CYS A 324 12.01 12.67 -25.96
C CYS A 324 12.07 14.01 -26.70
N ASP A 325 10.97 14.41 -27.33
CA ASP A 325 10.84 15.70 -27.99
C ASP A 325 10.38 16.75 -26.97
N GLY A 326 11.33 17.45 -26.36
CA GLY A 326 11.08 18.56 -25.44
C GLY A 326 11.65 18.37 -24.02
N PRO A 327 11.60 19.41 -23.18
CA PRO A 327 12.10 19.34 -21.80
C PRO A 327 11.21 18.44 -20.94
N ALA A 328 11.77 17.35 -20.42
CA ALA A 328 11.13 16.53 -19.41
C ALA A 328 11.38 17.16 -18.03
N THR A 329 10.32 17.46 -17.28
CA THR A 329 10.41 18.18 -16.01
C THR A 329 10.16 17.31 -14.78
N ALA A 330 9.47 16.18 -14.94
CA ALA A 330 9.17 15.24 -13.87
C ALA A 330 8.92 13.83 -14.42
N ALA A 331 9.19 12.81 -13.60
CA ALA A 331 8.79 11.45 -13.90
C ALA A 331 7.26 11.29 -13.90
N THR A 332 6.76 10.30 -14.63
CA THR A 332 5.32 10.02 -14.63
C THR A 332 4.92 9.32 -13.34
N GLY A 333 3.84 9.80 -12.70
CA GLY A 333 3.26 9.23 -11.50
C GLY A 333 2.57 7.89 -11.73
N GLN A 334 2.44 7.10 -10.69
CA GLN A 334 1.77 5.78 -10.75
C GLN A 334 0.26 5.91 -10.94
N PHE A 335 -0.34 6.89 -10.30
CA PHE A 335 -1.78 7.23 -10.35
C PHE A 335 -2.00 8.65 -9.80
N ASN A 336 -3.17 9.23 -10.09
CA ASN A 336 -3.54 10.53 -9.57
C ASN A 336 -4.00 10.44 -8.11
N ILE A 337 -3.53 11.35 -7.27
CA ILE A 337 -4.01 11.53 -5.90
C ILE A 337 -5.27 12.42 -5.87
N SER A 338 -6.08 12.28 -4.81
CA SER A 338 -7.31 13.09 -4.62
C SER A 338 -7.25 14.02 -3.40
N ASP A 339 -6.33 13.73 -2.46
CA ASP A 339 -6.12 14.60 -1.29
C ASP A 339 -4.71 15.16 -1.34
N GLU A 340 -4.62 16.41 -1.77
CA GLU A 340 -3.36 17.15 -1.97
C GLU A 340 -2.96 17.98 -0.75
N ARG A 341 -3.71 17.85 0.38
CA ARG A 341 -3.40 18.59 1.59
C ARG A 341 -1.98 18.29 2.07
N PRO A 342 -1.21 19.34 2.44
CA PRO A 342 0.12 19.14 3.00
C PRO A 342 0.05 18.43 4.36
N PRO A 343 1.14 17.76 4.80
CA PRO A 343 1.17 16.97 6.04
C PRO A 343 0.71 17.73 7.28
N ALA A 344 1.10 18.99 7.39
CA ALA A 344 0.72 19.87 8.52
C ALA A 344 -0.80 20.11 8.59
N GLU A 345 -1.46 20.29 7.44
CA GLU A 345 -2.91 20.48 7.36
C GLU A 345 -3.66 19.20 7.73
N VAL A 346 -3.21 18.04 7.20
CA VAL A 346 -3.78 16.73 7.57
C VAL A 346 -3.64 16.51 9.08
N ALA A 347 -2.47 16.78 9.66
CA ALA A 347 -2.24 16.64 11.10
C ALA A 347 -3.14 17.60 11.92
N ALA A 348 -3.30 18.86 11.51
CA ALA A 348 -4.18 19.81 12.16
C ALA A 348 -5.65 19.35 12.09
N ARG A 349 -6.08 18.85 10.93
CA ARG A 349 -7.43 18.30 10.75
C ARG A 349 -7.69 17.09 11.64
N LEU A 350 -6.74 16.17 11.75
CA LEU A 350 -6.87 15.02 12.65
C LEU A 350 -7.02 15.43 14.11
N ARG A 351 -6.24 16.43 14.58
CA ARG A 351 -6.41 16.98 15.94
C ARG A 351 -7.79 17.59 16.15
N HIS A 352 -8.30 18.33 15.15
CA HIS A 352 -9.67 18.87 15.20
C HIS A 352 -10.73 17.76 15.29
N LEU A 353 -10.49 16.61 14.70
CA LEU A 353 -11.36 15.42 14.79
C LEU A 353 -11.16 14.63 16.12
N GLY A 354 -10.35 15.12 17.05
CA GLY A 354 -10.07 14.49 18.34
C GLY A 354 -9.12 13.30 18.26
N LEU A 355 -8.31 13.24 17.20
CA LEU A 355 -7.28 12.22 17.00
C LEU A 355 -5.88 12.80 17.25
N ASP A 356 -4.94 11.94 17.59
CA ASP A 356 -3.55 12.30 17.85
C ASP A 356 -2.68 11.83 16.66
N PRO A 357 -2.26 12.70 15.73
CA PRO A 357 -1.36 12.33 14.65
C PRO A 357 0.02 11.97 15.22
N VAL A 358 0.53 10.80 14.84
CA VAL A 358 1.80 10.25 15.31
C VAL A 358 2.75 10.08 14.13
N TRP A 359 3.89 10.75 14.20
CA TRP A 359 4.93 10.75 13.17
C TRP A 359 6.01 9.69 13.43
N LYS A 360 6.23 9.35 14.71
CA LYS A 360 7.25 8.40 15.14
C LYS A 360 6.62 7.05 15.45
N ASP A 361 7.28 6.01 15.02
CA ASP A 361 7.00 4.65 15.43
C ASP A 361 7.86 4.27 16.65
N TRP A 362 7.25 3.65 17.64
CA TRP A 362 7.92 3.26 18.87
C TRP A 362 8.35 1.80 18.89
N ASP A 363 7.92 1.00 17.89
CA ASP A 363 8.10 -0.45 17.92
C ASP A 363 9.57 -0.87 17.89
N ALA A 364 10.42 -0.18 17.14
CA ALA A 364 11.85 -0.47 17.10
C ALA A 364 12.51 -0.32 18.49
N GLY A 365 12.09 0.67 19.28
CA GLY A 365 12.58 0.87 20.64
C GLY A 365 12.11 -0.22 21.62
N ILE A 366 10.95 -0.83 21.37
CA ILE A 366 10.40 -1.92 22.20
C ILE A 366 11.07 -3.26 21.88
N LEU A 367 11.44 -3.47 20.60
CA LEU A 367 12.05 -4.72 20.15
C LEU A 367 13.57 -4.78 20.41
N ALA A 368 14.21 -3.64 20.68
CA ALA A 368 15.63 -3.55 21.00
C ALA A 368 15.95 -3.75 22.48
N SER A 369 14.95 -3.93 23.34
CA SER A 369 15.05 -4.31 24.75
C SER A 369 14.77 -5.81 24.89
#